data_e1f70f405ee8e2c62d51585d78cacf48
#
_entry.id   e1f70f405ee8e2c62d51585d78cacf48
#
_cell.length_a   1.000
_cell.length_b   1.000
_cell.length_c   1.000
_cell.angle_alpha   90.00
_cell.angle_beta   90.00
_cell.angle_gamma   90.00
#
_symmetry.space_group_name_H-M   'P 1'
#
loop_
_entity.id
_entity.type
_entity.pdbx_description
1 polymer ?
#
loop_
_entity_poly.entity_id
_entity_poly.type
_entity_poly.pdbx_seq_one_letter_code
_entity_poly.pdbx_strand_id
1 'polypeptide(L)'
;MLESVREGRIVSVQLRRWSRQEYDRMIDAGVLTTQDRVELIDGEIVTTPPQKTQHAAAACLVATALRHAFGEHVDVRRQLPLALDAASEPEPDVAVVAGSPRDYRDAHPATALLIVEVADSSLEFDRTTKASLYARAGIPDY
;
A
#
# COMPACT_ATOMS: atom_id res chain seq x y z
N MET A 1 17.39 -2.72 -12.30
CA MET A 1 18.19 -2.56 -13.53
C MET A 1 18.29 -3.91 -14.22
N LEU A 2 17.99 -3.96 -15.50
CA LEU A 2 18.15 -5.14 -16.34
C LEU A 2 19.35 -4.96 -17.25
N GLU A 3 20.21 -5.96 -17.33
CA GLU A 3 21.37 -5.94 -18.20
C GLU A 3 21.26 -7.06 -19.25
N SER A 4 21.52 -6.72 -20.50
CA SER A 4 21.64 -7.69 -21.58
C SER A 4 22.87 -7.41 -22.44
N VAL A 5 23.47 -8.47 -22.97
CA VAL A 5 24.63 -8.39 -23.84
C VAL A 5 24.15 -8.66 -25.28
N ARG A 6 24.34 -7.72 -26.16
CA ARG A 6 24.14 -7.88 -27.62
C ARG A 6 25.42 -7.44 -28.31
N GLU A 7 25.95 -8.30 -29.21
CA GLU A 7 27.13 -8.00 -30.06
C GLU A 7 28.33 -7.45 -29.27
N GLY A 8 28.62 -8.03 -28.09
CA GLY A 8 29.74 -7.59 -27.26
C GLY A 8 29.53 -6.23 -26.56
N ARG A 9 28.37 -5.60 -26.73
CA ARG A 9 28.03 -4.33 -26.08
C ARG A 9 27.06 -4.59 -24.93
N ILE A 10 27.41 -4.13 -23.72
CA ILE A 10 26.50 -4.17 -22.57
C ILE A 10 25.50 -3.02 -22.73
N VAL A 11 24.22 -3.36 -22.75
CA VAL A 11 23.12 -2.40 -22.75
C VAL A 11 22.44 -2.46 -21.38
N SER A 12 22.52 -1.35 -20.64
CA SER A 12 21.82 -1.20 -19.35
C SER A 12 20.41 -0.70 -19.60
N VAL A 13 19.41 -1.44 -19.11
CA VAL A 13 18.00 -1.09 -19.19
C VAL A 13 17.47 -0.88 -17.78
N GLN A 14 16.83 0.25 -17.55
CA GLN A 14 16.22 0.57 -16.27
C GLN A 14 14.71 0.51 -16.38
N LEU A 15 14.04 -0.06 -15.36
CA LEU A 15 12.60 0.05 -15.24
C LEU A 15 12.22 1.50 -14.97
N ARG A 16 11.19 1.98 -15.65
CA ARG A 16 10.62 3.28 -15.34
C ARG A 16 9.86 3.18 -14.03
N ARG A 17 10.16 4.07 -13.10
CA ARG A 17 9.42 4.21 -11.86
C ARG A 17 8.44 5.37 -11.96
N TRP A 18 7.29 5.20 -11.32
CA TRP A 18 6.21 6.16 -11.31
C TRP A 18 6.21 6.95 -10.00
N SER A 19 5.87 8.22 -10.08
CA SER A 19 5.57 9.01 -8.88
C SER A 19 4.13 8.78 -8.45
N ARG A 20 3.82 9.06 -7.18
CA ARG A 20 2.45 9.05 -6.68
C ARG A 20 1.57 10.05 -7.45
N GLN A 21 2.10 11.20 -7.79
CA GLN A 21 1.39 12.19 -8.58
C GLN A 21 1.02 11.67 -9.98
N GLU A 22 1.91 10.94 -10.64
CA GLU A 22 1.61 10.27 -11.92
C GLU A 22 0.58 9.15 -11.75
N TYR A 23 0.71 8.37 -10.68
CA TYR A 23 -0.23 7.30 -10.33
C TYR A 23 -1.66 7.85 -10.10
N ASP A 24 -1.78 8.94 -9.35
CA ASP A 24 -3.07 9.61 -9.12
C ASP A 24 -3.69 10.12 -10.44
N ARG A 25 -2.86 10.65 -11.34
CA ARG A 25 -3.33 11.05 -12.69
C ARG A 25 -3.82 9.89 -13.53
N MET A 26 -3.22 8.70 -13.39
CA MET A 26 -3.72 7.50 -14.09
C MET A 26 -5.09 7.08 -13.56
N ILE A 27 -5.31 7.20 -12.26
CA ILE A 27 -6.62 6.94 -11.64
C ILE A 27 -7.65 7.97 -12.13
N ASP A 28 -7.33 9.25 -12.08
CA ASP A 28 -8.22 10.32 -12.50
C ASP A 28 -8.59 10.23 -13.99
N ALA A 29 -7.65 9.81 -14.82
CA ALA A 29 -7.85 9.62 -16.26
C ALA A 29 -8.53 8.29 -16.63
N GLY A 30 -8.79 7.41 -15.66
CA GLY A 30 -9.40 6.11 -15.90
C GLY A 30 -8.47 5.06 -16.50
N VAL A 31 -7.17 5.30 -16.51
CA VAL A 31 -6.17 4.31 -16.92
C VAL A 31 -6.11 3.16 -15.92
N LEU A 32 -6.16 3.50 -14.63
CA LEU A 32 -6.31 2.56 -13.54
C LEU A 32 -7.67 2.75 -12.89
N THR A 33 -8.37 1.66 -12.63
CA THR A 33 -9.70 1.67 -12.02
C THR A 33 -9.74 0.76 -10.80
N THR A 34 -10.84 0.78 -10.05
CA THR A 34 -11.06 -0.12 -8.92
C THR A 34 -11.05 -1.60 -9.30
N GLN A 35 -11.21 -1.91 -10.59
CA GLN A 35 -11.13 -3.28 -11.11
C GLN A 35 -9.69 -3.78 -11.21
N ASP A 36 -8.71 -2.88 -11.32
CA ASP A 36 -7.31 -3.24 -11.54
C ASP A 36 -6.62 -3.77 -10.28
N ARG A 37 -7.11 -3.43 -9.10
CA ARG A 37 -6.58 -3.90 -7.80
C ARG A 37 -5.07 -3.74 -7.72
N VAL A 38 -4.61 -2.52 -7.80
CA VAL A 38 -3.19 -2.17 -7.81
C VAL A 38 -2.81 -1.29 -6.63
N GLU A 39 -1.53 -1.32 -6.29
CA GLU A 39 -0.90 -0.42 -5.31
C GLU A 39 0.36 0.17 -5.95
N LEU A 40 0.76 1.34 -5.52
CA LEU A 40 2.06 1.92 -5.86
C LEU A 40 3.05 1.67 -4.74
N ILE A 41 4.11 0.93 -5.02
CA ILE A 41 5.15 0.55 -4.04
C ILE A 41 6.53 0.92 -4.61
N ASP A 42 7.19 1.89 -4.00
CA ASP A 42 8.52 2.35 -4.43
C ASP A 42 8.61 2.66 -5.95
N GLY A 43 7.55 3.27 -6.50
CA GLY A 43 7.47 3.63 -7.90
C GLY A 43 7.04 2.50 -8.85
N GLU A 44 6.75 1.32 -8.31
CA GLU A 44 6.23 0.18 -9.09
C GLU A 44 4.74 0.00 -8.85
N ILE A 45 3.99 -0.16 -9.93
CA ILE A 45 2.57 -0.49 -9.85
C ILE A 45 2.46 -2.01 -9.77
N VAL A 46 2.02 -2.50 -8.62
CA VAL A 46 1.91 -3.93 -8.35
C VAL A 46 0.45 -4.35 -8.28
N THR A 47 0.12 -5.51 -8.82
CA THR A 47 -1.22 -6.08 -8.73
C THR A 47 -1.38 -6.89 -7.45
N THR A 48 -2.54 -6.80 -6.84
CA THR A 48 -2.91 -7.59 -5.67
C THR A 48 -3.92 -8.67 -6.07
N PRO A 49 -3.78 -9.91 -5.55
CA PRO A 49 -4.74 -10.95 -5.86
C PRO A 49 -6.12 -10.65 -5.26
N PRO A 50 -7.21 -11.22 -5.81
CA PRO A 50 -8.52 -11.14 -5.20
C PRO A 50 -8.51 -11.73 -3.79
N GLN A 51 -9.26 -11.10 -2.88
CA GLN A 51 -9.38 -11.59 -1.52
C GLN A 51 -10.23 -12.85 -1.47
N LYS A 52 -9.72 -13.84 -0.74
CA LYS A 52 -10.51 -15.01 -0.34
C LYS A 52 -11.34 -14.69 0.90
N THR A 53 -12.39 -15.46 1.15
CA THR A 53 -13.30 -15.26 2.28
C THR A 53 -12.60 -15.30 3.64
N GLN A 54 -11.63 -16.18 3.81
CA GLN A 54 -10.84 -16.28 5.05
C GLN A 54 -10.01 -15.02 5.29
N HIS A 55 -9.38 -14.48 4.26
CA HIS A 55 -8.63 -13.23 4.32
C HIS A 55 -9.56 -12.05 4.68
N ALA A 56 -10.69 -11.94 4.01
CA ALA A 56 -11.66 -10.88 4.29
C ALA A 56 -12.20 -10.96 5.72
N ALA A 57 -12.51 -12.16 6.21
CA ALA A 57 -12.97 -12.37 7.59
C ALA A 57 -11.89 -11.99 8.62
N ALA A 58 -10.65 -12.41 8.40
CA ALA A 58 -9.53 -12.06 9.25
C ALA A 58 -9.31 -10.55 9.34
N ALA A 59 -9.32 -9.84 8.20
CA ALA A 59 -9.20 -8.38 8.16
C ALA A 59 -10.33 -7.68 8.91
N CYS A 60 -11.57 -8.17 8.80
CA CYS A 60 -12.71 -7.65 9.55
C CYS A 60 -12.54 -7.83 11.06
N LEU A 61 -12.12 -9.01 11.49
CA LEU A 61 -11.91 -9.32 12.92
C LEU A 61 -10.80 -8.46 13.51
N VAL A 62 -9.69 -8.30 12.78
CA VAL A 62 -8.58 -7.43 13.19
C VAL A 62 -9.05 -5.99 13.30
N ALA A 63 -9.77 -5.46 12.32
CA ALA A 63 -10.29 -4.10 12.35
C ALA A 63 -11.21 -3.87 13.56
N THR A 64 -12.09 -4.82 13.87
CA THR A 64 -12.98 -4.76 15.03
C THR A 64 -12.18 -4.74 16.34
N ALA A 65 -11.19 -5.62 16.47
CA ALA A 65 -10.33 -5.67 17.66
C ALA A 65 -9.55 -4.36 17.85
N LEU A 66 -9.03 -3.79 16.77
CA LEU A 66 -8.28 -2.53 16.83
C LEU A 66 -9.16 -1.33 17.17
N ARG A 67 -10.40 -1.27 16.68
CA ARG A 67 -11.37 -0.25 17.10
C ARG A 67 -11.65 -0.31 18.60
N HIS A 68 -11.78 -1.51 19.13
CA HIS A 68 -11.95 -1.72 20.57
C HIS A 68 -10.73 -1.27 21.37
N ALA A 69 -9.53 -1.64 20.90
CA ALA A 69 -8.29 -1.35 21.61
C ALA A 69 -7.91 0.13 21.60
N PHE A 70 -8.08 0.82 20.48
CA PHE A 70 -7.64 2.21 20.31
C PHE A 70 -8.69 3.26 20.67
N GLY A 71 -9.99 2.92 20.62
CA GLY A 71 -11.07 3.85 20.98
C GLY A 71 -11.39 4.89 19.91
N GLU A 72 -11.91 6.05 20.34
CA GLU A 72 -12.58 7.00 19.45
C GLU A 72 -11.66 8.00 18.74
N HIS A 73 -10.40 8.12 19.14
CA HIS A 73 -9.49 9.15 18.60
C HIS A 73 -8.69 8.67 17.39
N VAL A 74 -9.02 7.53 16.87
CA VAL A 74 -8.38 6.95 15.68
C VAL A 74 -9.42 6.53 14.67
N ASP A 75 -8.99 6.48 13.40
CA ASP A 75 -9.74 5.87 12.31
C ASP A 75 -9.08 4.54 11.94
N VAL A 76 -9.83 3.45 12.04
CA VAL A 76 -9.40 2.13 11.62
C VAL A 76 -9.87 1.90 10.18
N ARG A 77 -8.94 1.93 9.27
CA ARG A 77 -9.17 1.90 7.83
C ARG A 77 -8.89 0.50 7.28
N ARG A 78 -9.76 0.04 6.39
CA ARG A 78 -9.57 -1.24 5.69
C ARG A 78 -9.39 -0.98 4.20
N GLN A 79 -8.26 -1.45 3.66
CA GLN A 79 -7.95 -1.40 2.23
C GLN A 79 -8.13 -0.02 1.60
N LEU A 80 -7.69 0.99 2.31
CA LEU A 80 -7.68 2.36 1.84
C LEU A 80 -6.25 2.84 1.69
N PRO A 81 -5.98 3.73 0.71
CA PRO A 81 -4.63 4.20 0.45
C PRO A 81 -4.00 4.96 1.61
N LEU A 82 -2.68 4.80 1.73
CA LEU A 82 -1.82 5.67 2.53
C LEU A 82 -0.87 6.40 1.57
N ALA A 83 -0.82 7.72 1.65
CA ALA A 83 0.08 8.55 0.86
C ALA A 83 1.43 8.70 1.59
N LEU A 84 2.26 7.65 1.61
CA LEU A 84 3.45 7.60 2.45
C LEU A 84 4.57 8.52 1.99
N ASP A 85 4.85 8.55 0.69
CA ASP A 85 5.87 9.40 0.09
C ASP A 85 5.57 9.69 -1.39
N ALA A 86 6.52 10.29 -2.11
CA ALA A 86 6.33 10.66 -3.51
C ALA A 86 6.27 9.45 -4.48
N ALA A 87 6.62 8.25 -4.02
CA ALA A 87 6.72 7.05 -4.84
C ALA A 87 5.89 5.88 -4.32
N SER A 88 5.08 6.07 -3.26
CA SER A 88 4.36 4.95 -2.64
C SER A 88 2.98 5.35 -2.14
N GLU A 89 1.99 4.58 -2.55
CA GLU A 89 0.61 4.66 -2.11
C GLU A 89 0.06 3.24 -1.90
N PRO A 90 0.50 2.57 -0.82
CA PRO A 90 0.01 1.23 -0.49
C PRO A 90 -1.42 1.27 0.03
N GLU A 91 -2.12 0.16 -0.09
CA GLU A 91 -3.46 -0.06 0.45
C GLU A 91 -3.42 -1.22 1.45
N PRO A 92 -2.95 -0.99 2.69
CA PRO A 92 -2.84 -2.07 3.67
C PRO A 92 -4.21 -2.66 4.02
N ASP A 93 -4.22 -3.92 4.41
CA ASP A 93 -5.46 -4.60 4.80
C ASP A 93 -6.15 -3.88 5.95
N VAL A 94 -5.40 -3.47 6.96
CA VAL A 94 -5.88 -2.62 8.06
C VAL A 94 -4.82 -1.61 8.43
N ALA A 95 -5.23 -0.35 8.61
CA ALA A 95 -4.38 0.70 9.14
C ALA A 95 -5.11 1.47 10.23
N VAL A 96 -4.41 1.77 11.30
CA VAL A 96 -4.88 2.67 12.36
C VAL A 96 -4.21 4.02 12.16
N VAL A 97 -5.01 5.04 11.91
CA VAL A 97 -4.53 6.41 11.71
C VAL A 97 -5.14 7.34 12.75
N ALA A 98 -4.43 8.41 13.09
CA ALA A 98 -4.94 9.40 14.03
C ALA A 98 -6.12 10.18 13.43
N GLY A 99 -7.06 10.59 14.26
CA GLY A 99 -8.19 11.42 13.85
C GLY A 99 -9.43 10.65 13.45
N SER A 100 -10.16 11.18 12.48
CA SER A 100 -11.44 10.64 12.03
C SER A 100 -11.50 10.62 10.49
N PRO A 101 -12.48 9.92 9.89
CA PRO A 101 -12.65 9.91 8.44
C PRO A 101 -12.77 11.30 7.80
N ARG A 102 -13.30 12.28 8.53
CA ARG A 102 -13.45 13.65 8.04
C ARG A 102 -12.12 14.33 7.77
N ASP A 103 -11.08 13.99 8.54
CA ASP A 103 -9.74 14.58 8.40
C ASP A 103 -9.08 14.13 7.07
N TYR A 104 -9.56 13.05 6.48
CA TYR A 104 -9.01 12.45 5.26
C TYR A 104 -9.95 12.56 4.06
N ARG A 105 -10.88 13.52 4.09
CA ARG A 105 -11.82 13.73 2.99
C ARG A 105 -11.14 14.19 1.71
N ASP A 106 -10.13 15.03 1.83
CA ASP A 106 -9.49 15.68 0.67
C ASP A 106 -8.11 15.10 0.33
N ALA A 107 -7.51 14.32 1.24
CA ALA A 107 -6.23 13.65 1.02
C ALA A 107 -6.11 12.40 1.88
N HIS A 108 -5.42 11.39 1.39
CA HIS A 108 -5.12 10.18 2.15
C HIS A 108 -4.14 10.47 3.28
N PRO A 109 -4.19 9.70 4.40
CA PRO A 109 -3.20 9.84 5.46
C PRO A 109 -1.78 9.61 4.95
N ALA A 110 -0.84 10.42 5.44
CA ALA A 110 0.58 10.29 5.08
C ALA A 110 1.34 9.35 6.02
N THR A 111 0.73 8.91 7.09
CA THR A 111 1.31 7.98 8.08
C THR A 111 0.22 7.16 8.76
N ALA A 112 0.63 6.20 9.58
CA ALA A 112 -0.26 5.40 10.40
C ALA A 112 0.42 5.10 11.74
N LEU A 113 -0.39 4.80 12.77
CA LEU A 113 0.09 4.35 14.08
C LEU A 113 0.43 2.85 14.08
N LEU A 114 -0.35 2.09 13.32
CA LEU A 114 -0.21 0.64 13.18
C LEU A 114 -0.72 0.22 11.81
N ILE A 115 -0.02 -0.70 11.18
CA ILE A 115 -0.46 -1.37 9.96
C ILE A 115 -0.54 -2.87 10.20
N VAL A 116 -1.56 -3.51 9.69
CA VAL A 116 -1.70 -4.97 9.68
C VAL A 116 -1.93 -5.45 8.26
N GLU A 117 -1.09 -6.34 7.81
CA GLU A 117 -1.26 -7.07 6.55
C GLU A 117 -1.63 -8.52 6.87
N VAL A 118 -2.73 -8.98 6.32
CA VAL A 118 -3.17 -10.37 6.46
C VAL A 118 -2.57 -11.15 5.30
N ALA A 119 -1.47 -11.86 5.56
CA ALA A 119 -0.74 -12.59 4.54
C ALA A 119 -1.44 -13.92 4.21
N ASP A 120 -1.61 -14.18 2.93
CA ASP A 120 -2.04 -15.47 2.37
C ASP A 120 -0.93 -15.98 1.44
N SER A 121 -0.98 -15.62 0.15
CA SER A 121 0.06 -15.94 -0.83
C SER A 121 1.17 -14.89 -0.93
N SER A 122 1.02 -13.75 -0.25
CA SER A 122 1.91 -12.59 -0.32
C SER A 122 2.90 -12.45 0.84
N LEU A 123 3.05 -13.49 1.68
CA LEU A 123 3.80 -13.41 2.93
C LEU A 123 5.23 -12.89 2.77
N GLU A 124 5.95 -13.36 1.76
CA GLU A 124 7.33 -12.92 1.51
C GLU A 124 7.38 -11.46 1.09
N PHE A 125 6.50 -11.04 0.19
CA PHE A 125 6.37 -9.64 -0.24
C PHE A 125 6.02 -8.72 0.93
N ASP A 126 5.09 -9.12 1.78
CA ASP A 126 4.68 -8.36 2.96
C ASP A 126 5.82 -8.25 3.98
N ARG A 127 6.55 -9.34 4.23
CA ARG A 127 7.67 -9.37 5.18
C ARG A 127 8.91 -8.63 4.71
N THR A 128 9.14 -8.53 3.41
CA THR A 128 10.35 -7.91 2.85
C THR A 128 10.07 -6.52 2.31
N THR A 129 9.37 -6.42 1.19
CA THR A 129 9.18 -5.17 0.46
C THR A 129 8.31 -4.18 1.24
N LYS A 130 7.15 -4.63 1.70
CA LYS A 130 6.23 -3.76 2.45
C LYS A 130 6.76 -3.41 3.83
N ALA A 131 7.33 -4.37 4.55
CA ALA A 131 7.92 -4.10 5.87
C ALA A 131 9.04 -3.05 5.77
N SER A 132 9.89 -3.16 4.76
CA SER A 132 10.94 -2.17 4.49
C SER A 132 10.35 -0.79 4.16
N LEU A 133 9.31 -0.74 3.34
CA LEU A 133 8.60 0.50 3.01
C LEU A 133 8.03 1.17 4.27
N TYR A 134 7.31 0.42 5.09
CA TYR A 134 6.68 0.95 6.30
C TYR A 134 7.71 1.40 7.34
N ALA A 135 8.82 0.66 7.48
CA ALA A 135 9.92 1.06 8.35
C ALA A 135 10.56 2.39 7.91
N ARG A 136 10.83 2.56 6.62
CA ARG A 136 11.37 3.81 6.08
C ARG A 136 10.40 4.98 6.21
N ALA A 137 9.10 4.71 6.15
CA ALA A 137 8.06 5.72 6.34
C ALA A 137 7.85 6.10 7.83
N GLY A 138 8.53 5.44 8.76
CA GLY A 138 8.43 5.73 10.19
C GLY A 138 7.17 5.19 10.84
N ILE A 139 6.53 4.16 10.27
CA ILE A 139 5.38 3.49 10.88
C ILE A 139 5.87 2.75 12.14
N PRO A 140 5.31 3.04 13.33
CA PRO A 140 5.84 2.47 14.59
C PRO A 140 5.67 0.96 14.69
N ASP A 141 4.55 0.43 14.20
CA ASP A 141 4.19 -0.98 14.31
C ASP A 141 3.64 -1.53 12.99
N TYR A 142 4.16 -2.68 12.61
CA TYR A 142 3.75 -3.42 11.41
C TYR A 142 3.75 -4.93 11.68
#